data_861c6e76e6907f956b9131144bd9dc1a
#
_entry.id   861c6e76e6907f956b9131144bd9dc1a
#
_cell.length_a   1.000
_cell.length_b   1.000
_cell.length_c   1.000
_cell.angle_alpha   90.00
_cell.angle_beta   90.00
_cell.angle_gamma   90.00
#
_symmetry.space_group_name_H-M   'P 1'
#
loop_
_entity.id
_entity.type
_entity.pdbx_description
1 polymer ?
#
loop_
_entity_poly.entity_id
_entity_poly.type
_entity_poly.pdbx_seq_one_letter_code
_entity_poly.pdbx_strand_id
1 'polypeptide(L)'
;MPRTMDNIGFYSRLGFAPGRLTITLTLDAVSADRAPDLLGRRSARDRDDELHAAHALLEDLAPGYDFTREIELTDSLSLGDTVLLHQRDELVGFALCHTAPLVEGRIREELRVLKLVLADETHLDAMVRALRDFARRSGTRSVAFRVQGQYDSLYQRLVTMGARVRWTDLRMSLAGHTESRPARGVVLSNWEI
;
A
#
# COMPACT_ATOMS: atom_id res chain seq x y z
N MET A 1 -12.87 22.29 -6.94
CA MET A 1 -13.64 21.08 -6.59
C MET A 1 -14.73 20.62 -7.57
N PRO A 2 -14.87 21.11 -8.77
CA PRO A 2 -15.93 20.67 -9.70
C PRO A 2 -15.61 19.37 -10.45
N ARG A 3 -14.36 18.95 -10.49
CA ARG A 3 -13.92 17.85 -11.38
C ARG A 3 -14.38 16.43 -11.02
N THR A 4 -14.76 16.16 -9.77
CA THR A 4 -15.18 14.82 -9.34
C THR A 4 -16.51 14.39 -9.97
N MET A 5 -17.48 15.29 -10.06
CA MET A 5 -18.78 15.00 -10.66
C MET A 5 -18.67 14.75 -12.16
N ASP A 6 -17.87 15.56 -12.84
CA ASP A 6 -17.62 15.41 -14.29
C ASP A 6 -16.93 14.08 -14.59
N ASN A 7 -15.96 13.68 -13.76
CA ASN A 7 -15.27 12.39 -13.89
C ASN A 7 -16.24 11.21 -13.67
N ILE A 8 -17.11 11.25 -12.67
CA ILE A 8 -18.12 10.21 -12.45
C ILE A 8 -19.00 10.06 -13.70
N GLY A 9 -19.50 11.17 -14.22
CA GLY A 9 -20.33 11.18 -15.44
C GLY A 9 -19.58 10.65 -16.67
N PHE A 10 -18.30 10.97 -16.82
CA PHE A 10 -17.45 10.46 -17.89
C PHE A 10 -17.28 8.94 -17.80
N TYR A 11 -16.83 8.42 -16.65
CA TYR A 11 -16.62 6.98 -16.46
C TYR A 11 -17.93 6.18 -16.53
N SER A 12 -19.05 6.75 -16.06
CA SER A 12 -20.35 6.09 -16.16
C SER A 12 -20.76 5.87 -17.62
N ARG A 13 -20.44 6.80 -18.52
CA ARG A 13 -20.69 6.62 -19.97
C ARG A 13 -19.81 5.53 -20.60
N LEU A 14 -18.70 5.20 -19.96
CA LEU A 14 -17.81 4.09 -20.36
C LEU A 14 -18.18 2.74 -19.73
N GLY A 15 -19.32 2.68 -19.02
CA GLY A 15 -19.81 1.44 -18.40
C GLY A 15 -19.30 1.19 -16.97
N PHE A 16 -18.63 2.17 -16.36
CA PHE A 16 -18.24 2.08 -14.95
C PHE A 16 -19.39 2.50 -14.03
N ALA A 17 -19.52 1.81 -12.91
CA ALA A 17 -20.46 2.15 -11.84
C ALA A 17 -19.71 2.67 -10.61
N PRO A 18 -20.29 3.63 -9.85
CA PRO A 18 -19.77 4.08 -8.57
C PRO A 18 -19.68 2.91 -7.58
N GLY A 19 -18.53 2.73 -6.99
CA GLY A 19 -18.27 1.71 -5.98
C GLY A 19 -18.07 2.30 -4.60
N ARG A 20 -17.15 1.70 -3.83
CA ARG A 20 -16.80 2.14 -2.48
C ARG A 20 -15.80 3.28 -2.50
N LEU A 21 -15.73 4.02 -1.39
CA LEU A 21 -14.69 5.01 -1.19
C LEU A 21 -13.34 4.34 -0.95
N THR A 22 -12.29 5.01 -1.41
CA THR A 22 -10.93 4.82 -0.90
C THR A 22 -10.62 6.00 0.02
N ILE A 23 -10.13 5.72 1.21
CA ILE A 23 -9.87 6.72 2.23
C ILE A 23 -8.36 6.82 2.41
N THR A 24 -7.80 8.00 2.18
CA THR A 24 -6.40 8.29 2.46
C THR A 24 -6.25 8.70 3.92
N LEU A 25 -5.50 7.92 4.67
CA LEU A 25 -5.16 8.12 6.08
C LEU A 25 -3.67 8.43 6.19
N THR A 26 -3.31 9.31 7.11
CA THR A 26 -1.90 9.63 7.40
C THR A 26 -1.57 9.37 8.86
N LEU A 27 -0.40 8.78 9.12
CA LEU A 27 0.21 8.60 10.43
C LEU A 27 1.57 9.30 10.46
N ASP A 28 1.90 9.92 11.59
CA ASP A 28 3.20 10.54 11.77
C ASP A 28 4.33 9.50 11.75
N ALA A 29 5.44 9.84 11.11
CA ALA A 29 6.66 9.04 11.12
C ALA A 29 7.25 9.01 12.53
N VAL A 30 7.65 7.83 13.01
CA VAL A 30 8.30 7.65 14.32
C VAL A 30 9.42 6.63 14.21
N SER A 31 10.42 6.76 15.07
CA SER A 31 11.48 5.76 15.17
C SER A 31 10.97 4.50 15.89
N ALA A 32 11.46 3.34 15.46
CA ALA A 32 11.30 2.09 16.16
C ALA A 32 12.68 1.55 16.59
N ASP A 33 12.68 0.65 17.58
CA ASP A 33 13.91 0.05 18.11
C ASP A 33 14.60 -0.84 17.07
N ARG A 34 13.83 -1.48 16.21
CA ARG A 34 14.32 -2.33 15.14
C ARG A 34 14.12 -1.65 13.79
N ALA A 35 15.18 -1.60 12.99
CA ALA A 35 15.11 -1.11 11.62
C ALA A 35 14.15 -1.95 10.77
N PRO A 36 13.42 -1.33 9.81
CA PRO A 36 12.57 -2.06 8.89
C PRO A 36 13.41 -2.97 7.99
N ASP A 37 12.87 -4.13 7.69
CA ASP A 37 13.44 -5.03 6.71
C ASP A 37 13.05 -4.54 5.31
N LEU A 38 14.05 -4.23 4.48
CA LEU A 38 13.84 -3.60 3.18
C LEU A 38 14.40 -4.49 2.07
N LEU A 39 13.61 -4.72 1.04
CA LEU A 39 13.99 -5.52 -0.13
C LEU A 39 15.25 -4.96 -0.82
N GLY A 40 15.34 -3.65 -0.97
CA GLY A 40 16.49 -2.98 -1.58
C GLY A 40 17.82 -3.18 -0.84
N ARG A 41 17.80 -3.68 0.40
CA ARG A 41 19.01 -4.02 1.19
C ARG A 41 19.45 -5.47 1.09
N ARG A 42 18.68 -6.30 0.40
CA ARG A 42 18.98 -7.72 0.20
C ARG A 42 20.04 -7.92 -0.88
N SER A 43 20.78 -9.03 -0.81
CA SER A 43 21.58 -9.48 -1.95
C SER A 43 20.70 -9.78 -3.17
N ALA A 44 21.28 -9.81 -4.38
CA ALA A 44 20.49 -10.10 -5.59
C ALA A 44 19.74 -11.44 -5.47
N ARG A 45 20.41 -12.48 -4.96
CA ARG A 45 19.81 -13.80 -4.75
C ARG A 45 18.65 -13.76 -3.75
N ASP A 46 18.87 -13.13 -2.59
CA ASP A 46 17.84 -13.06 -1.55
C ASP A 46 16.65 -12.23 -2.03
N ARG A 47 16.86 -11.24 -2.90
CA ARG A 47 15.79 -10.44 -3.52
C ARG A 47 14.90 -11.29 -4.41
N ASP A 48 15.49 -12.17 -5.23
CA ASP A 48 14.73 -13.07 -6.10
C ASP A 48 13.90 -14.03 -5.25
N ASP A 49 14.46 -14.56 -4.17
CA ASP A 49 13.73 -15.44 -3.25
C ASP A 49 12.57 -14.68 -2.55
N GLU A 50 12.78 -13.43 -2.13
CA GLU A 50 11.73 -12.58 -1.53
C GLU A 50 10.64 -12.20 -2.54
N LEU A 51 10.98 -11.92 -3.80
CA LEU A 51 10.00 -11.65 -4.85
C LEU A 51 9.12 -12.88 -5.12
N HIS A 52 9.71 -14.06 -5.15
CA HIS A 52 8.94 -15.30 -5.27
C HIS A 52 8.02 -15.53 -4.07
N ALA A 53 8.49 -15.27 -2.84
CA ALA A 53 7.69 -15.37 -1.64
C ALA A 53 6.54 -14.35 -1.62
N ALA A 54 6.80 -13.11 -2.06
CA ALA A 54 5.77 -12.08 -2.18
C ALA A 54 4.70 -12.44 -3.22
N HIS A 55 5.11 -12.97 -4.37
CA HIS A 55 4.18 -13.45 -5.39
C HIS A 55 3.34 -14.62 -4.87
N ALA A 56 3.95 -15.61 -4.22
CA ALA A 56 3.24 -16.76 -3.65
C ALA A 56 2.21 -16.34 -2.59
N LEU A 57 2.58 -15.41 -1.68
CA LEU A 57 1.67 -14.87 -0.69
C LEU A 57 0.48 -14.14 -1.33
N LEU A 58 0.73 -13.34 -2.36
CA LEU A 58 -0.30 -12.60 -3.06
C LEU A 58 -1.24 -13.53 -3.85
N GLU A 59 -0.69 -14.53 -4.55
CA GLU A 59 -1.47 -15.51 -5.30
C GLU A 59 -2.39 -16.34 -4.38
N ASP A 60 -1.92 -16.70 -3.16
CA ASP A 60 -2.73 -17.40 -2.17
C ASP A 60 -3.90 -16.54 -1.62
N LEU A 61 -3.68 -15.23 -1.47
CA LEU A 61 -4.71 -14.31 -0.95
C LEU A 61 -5.67 -13.80 -2.03
N ALA A 62 -5.14 -13.49 -3.20
CA ALA A 62 -5.86 -12.84 -4.30
C ALA A 62 -5.35 -13.36 -5.65
N PRO A 63 -5.77 -14.57 -6.05
CA PRO A 63 -5.32 -15.20 -7.29
C PRO A 63 -5.47 -14.28 -8.51
N GLY A 64 -4.44 -14.25 -9.35
CA GLY A 64 -4.39 -13.41 -10.55
C GLY A 64 -3.87 -11.99 -10.32
N TYR A 65 -3.56 -11.60 -9.08
CA TYR A 65 -2.82 -10.37 -8.81
C TYR A 65 -1.31 -10.64 -8.83
N ASP A 66 -0.56 -9.73 -9.45
CA ASP A 66 0.91 -9.76 -9.44
C ASP A 66 1.43 -8.33 -9.28
N PHE A 67 2.28 -8.09 -8.28
CA PHE A 67 2.91 -6.80 -8.02
C PHE A 67 4.43 -6.82 -8.28
N THR A 68 4.95 -7.92 -8.80
CA THR A 68 6.40 -8.09 -9.04
C THR A 68 6.95 -6.97 -9.92
N ARG A 69 6.22 -6.64 -10.98
CA ARG A 69 6.64 -5.60 -11.92
C ARG A 69 6.72 -4.22 -11.27
N GLU A 70 5.74 -3.87 -10.43
CA GLU A 70 5.77 -2.58 -9.71
C GLU A 70 6.88 -2.51 -8.68
N ILE A 71 7.20 -3.64 -8.02
CA ILE A 71 8.33 -3.73 -7.09
C ILE A 71 9.64 -3.50 -7.84
N GLU A 72 9.87 -4.20 -8.95
CA GLU A 72 11.04 -4.02 -9.80
C GLU A 72 11.20 -2.59 -10.33
N LEU A 73 10.11 -1.98 -10.81
CA LEU A 73 10.12 -0.61 -11.29
C LEU A 73 10.43 0.39 -10.17
N THR A 74 9.87 0.18 -8.98
CA THR A 74 10.15 1.04 -7.82
C THR A 74 11.62 1.03 -7.47
N ASP A 75 12.25 -0.13 -7.50
CA ASP A 75 13.68 -0.27 -7.24
C ASP A 75 14.53 0.33 -8.36
N SER A 76 14.31 -0.08 -9.61
CA SER A 76 15.11 0.34 -10.76
C SER A 76 15.08 1.86 -11.00
N LEU A 77 13.95 2.50 -10.69
CA LEU A 77 13.77 3.95 -10.81
C LEU A 77 14.06 4.70 -9.50
N SER A 78 14.48 4.00 -8.45
CA SER A 78 14.77 4.58 -7.12
C SER A 78 13.62 5.42 -6.56
N LEU A 79 12.37 4.99 -6.78
CA LEU A 79 11.17 5.69 -6.33
C LEU A 79 10.88 5.48 -4.85
N GLY A 80 11.38 4.38 -4.29
CA GLY A 80 11.14 3.98 -2.91
C GLY A 80 11.74 2.63 -2.58
N ASP A 81 11.04 1.83 -1.78
CA ASP A 81 11.47 0.47 -1.42
C ASP A 81 10.26 -0.38 -0.99
N THR A 82 10.47 -1.68 -0.85
CA THR A 82 9.47 -2.60 -0.32
C THR A 82 9.85 -3.01 1.10
N VAL A 83 8.96 -2.75 2.05
CA VAL A 83 9.09 -3.22 3.44
C VAL A 83 8.60 -4.66 3.51
N LEU A 84 9.42 -5.55 4.07
CA LEU A 84 9.12 -6.96 4.29
C LEU A 84 8.78 -7.22 5.76
N LEU A 85 7.87 -8.14 6.00
CA LEU A 85 7.51 -8.58 7.34
C LEU A 85 7.59 -10.11 7.41
N HIS A 86 8.53 -10.60 8.20
CA HIS A 86 8.72 -12.04 8.42
C HIS A 86 8.29 -12.46 9.83
N GLN A 87 7.76 -13.67 9.92
CA GLN A 87 7.50 -14.37 11.17
C GLN A 87 8.04 -15.79 11.05
N ARG A 88 9.01 -16.18 11.91
CA ARG A 88 9.65 -17.50 11.87
C ARG A 88 10.22 -17.83 10.48
N ASP A 89 10.91 -16.86 9.89
CA ASP A 89 11.52 -16.93 8.55
C ASP A 89 10.53 -17.05 7.36
N GLU A 90 9.23 -16.99 7.62
CA GLU A 90 8.19 -16.96 6.58
C GLU A 90 7.76 -15.51 6.32
N LEU A 91 7.62 -15.12 5.04
CA LEU A 91 7.07 -13.82 4.65
C LEU A 91 5.57 -13.79 4.92
N VAL A 92 5.15 -12.98 5.92
CA VAL A 92 3.74 -12.83 6.32
C VAL A 92 3.13 -11.50 5.86
N GLY A 93 3.91 -10.67 5.22
CA GLY A 93 3.42 -9.44 4.61
C GLY A 93 4.51 -8.60 3.96
N PHE A 94 4.09 -7.74 3.05
CA PHE A 94 4.96 -6.74 2.44
C PHE A 94 4.19 -5.47 2.11
N ALA A 95 4.92 -4.36 1.99
CA ALA A 95 4.38 -3.08 1.57
C ALA A 95 5.30 -2.39 0.58
N LEU A 96 4.81 -2.18 -0.65
CA LEU A 96 5.49 -1.39 -1.66
C LEU A 96 5.24 0.09 -1.40
N CYS A 97 6.31 0.85 -1.26
CA CYS A 97 6.26 2.24 -0.83
C CYS A 97 7.06 3.16 -1.74
N HIS A 98 6.51 4.35 -2.01
CA HIS A 98 7.24 5.42 -2.66
C HIS A 98 7.60 6.54 -1.68
N THR A 99 8.86 6.99 -1.77
CA THR A 99 9.39 8.16 -1.07
C THR A 99 9.64 9.33 -2.02
N ALA A 100 9.72 9.05 -3.32
CA ALA A 100 9.90 10.09 -4.33
C ALA A 100 8.71 11.06 -4.32
N PRO A 101 8.95 12.39 -4.47
CA PRO A 101 7.86 13.35 -4.54
C PRO A 101 7.03 13.15 -5.81
N LEU A 102 5.71 13.47 -5.75
CA LEU A 102 4.81 13.39 -6.90
C LEU A 102 5.16 14.38 -8.01
N VAL A 103 5.86 15.45 -7.67
CA VAL A 103 6.30 16.49 -8.59
C VAL A 103 7.78 16.73 -8.37
N GLU A 104 8.53 16.76 -9.47
CA GLU A 104 9.96 17.04 -9.44
C GLU A 104 10.24 18.39 -8.73
N GLY A 105 11.31 18.42 -7.93
CA GLY A 105 11.70 19.62 -7.17
C GLY A 105 10.90 19.90 -5.89
N ARG A 106 9.89 19.06 -5.55
CA ARG A 106 9.20 19.14 -4.27
C ARG A 106 9.87 18.35 -3.17
N ILE A 107 9.61 18.76 -1.91
CA ILE A 107 10.12 18.07 -0.72
C ILE A 107 9.39 16.71 -0.59
N ARG A 108 10.11 15.70 -0.12
CA ARG A 108 9.54 14.41 0.30
C ARG A 108 8.73 14.62 1.58
N GLU A 109 7.41 14.72 1.47
CA GLU A 109 6.55 14.99 2.62
C GLU A 109 6.07 13.70 3.29
N GLU A 110 5.78 12.68 2.49
CA GLU A 110 5.16 11.45 2.97
C GLU A 110 5.73 10.19 2.30
N LEU A 111 5.76 9.12 3.06
CA LEU A 111 5.91 7.76 2.55
C LEU A 111 4.53 7.29 2.07
N ARG A 112 4.38 7.02 0.78
CA ARG A 112 3.13 6.56 0.19
C ARG A 112 3.14 5.04 0.08
N VAL A 113 2.18 4.38 0.73
CA VAL A 113 1.97 2.94 0.61
C VAL A 113 1.10 2.67 -0.61
N LEU A 114 1.70 2.13 -1.68
CA LEU A 114 1.01 1.82 -2.93
C LEU A 114 0.34 0.46 -2.87
N LYS A 115 1.04 -0.52 -2.35
CA LYS A 115 0.55 -1.88 -2.15
C LYS A 115 0.80 -2.27 -0.69
N LEU A 116 -0.17 -2.93 -0.09
CA LEU A 116 -0.03 -3.55 1.23
C LEU A 116 -0.65 -4.93 1.19
N VAL A 117 0.15 -5.94 1.46
CA VAL A 117 -0.27 -7.33 1.53
C VAL A 117 0.08 -7.88 2.90
N LEU A 118 -0.90 -8.46 3.59
CA LEU A 118 -0.72 -9.13 4.89
C LEU A 118 -1.44 -10.46 4.86
N ALA A 119 -0.78 -11.54 5.25
CA ALA A 119 -1.36 -12.87 5.37
C ALA A 119 -2.56 -12.89 6.34
N ASP A 120 -2.51 -12.04 7.37
CA ASP A 120 -3.56 -11.84 8.37
C ASP A 120 -3.56 -10.40 8.87
N GLU A 121 -4.75 -9.85 9.23
CA GLU A 121 -4.89 -8.50 9.77
C GLU A 121 -4.14 -8.30 11.10
N THR A 122 -3.83 -9.36 11.84
CA THR A 122 -3.06 -9.29 13.09
C THR A 122 -1.64 -8.76 12.89
N HIS A 123 -1.11 -8.86 11.66
CA HIS A 123 0.20 -8.33 11.28
C HIS A 123 0.23 -6.81 11.05
N LEU A 124 -0.94 -6.14 11.04
CA LEU A 124 -1.04 -4.71 10.76
C LEU A 124 -0.16 -3.86 11.68
N ASP A 125 -0.18 -4.10 12.99
CA ASP A 125 0.54 -3.27 13.97
C ASP A 125 2.06 -3.34 13.75
N ALA A 126 2.56 -4.53 13.42
CA ALA A 126 3.98 -4.74 13.12
C ALA A 126 4.37 -4.03 11.82
N MET A 127 3.55 -4.16 10.78
CA MET A 127 3.77 -3.50 9.49
C MET A 127 3.71 -1.97 9.63
N VAL A 128 2.71 -1.43 10.34
CA VAL A 128 2.59 0.02 10.56
C VAL A 128 3.79 0.57 11.32
N ARG A 129 4.31 -0.14 12.34
CA ARG A 129 5.55 0.26 13.04
C ARG A 129 6.74 0.32 12.08
N ALA A 130 6.92 -0.70 11.25
CA ALA A 130 8.00 -0.75 10.26
C ALA A 130 7.89 0.38 9.23
N LEU A 131 6.70 0.65 8.73
CA LEU A 131 6.45 1.72 7.77
C LEU A 131 6.69 3.12 8.37
N ARG A 132 6.29 3.37 9.60
CA ARG A 132 6.53 4.64 10.29
C ARG A 132 8.02 4.88 10.53
N ASP A 133 8.78 3.84 10.87
CA ASP A 133 10.24 3.94 11.01
C ASP A 133 10.93 4.10 9.64
N PHE A 134 10.47 3.41 8.60
CA PHE A 134 10.95 3.62 7.24
C PHE A 134 10.72 5.06 6.78
N ALA A 135 9.54 5.60 7.00
CA ALA A 135 9.23 7.01 6.72
C ALA A 135 10.22 7.94 7.42
N ARG A 136 10.44 7.73 8.73
CA ARG A 136 11.38 8.54 9.52
C ARG A 136 12.80 8.49 8.98
N ARG A 137 13.30 7.28 8.61
CA ARG A 137 14.66 7.08 8.07
C ARG A 137 14.83 7.62 6.66
N SER A 138 13.78 7.63 5.85
CA SER A 138 13.79 8.21 4.50
C SER A 138 13.59 9.73 4.48
N GLY A 139 13.46 10.37 5.66
CA GLY A 139 13.30 11.81 5.78
C GLY A 139 11.90 12.33 5.48
N THR A 140 10.88 11.42 5.41
CA THR A 140 9.48 11.82 5.29
C THR A 140 8.85 12.03 6.68
N ARG A 141 7.80 12.87 6.74
CA ARG A 141 7.16 13.25 8.01
C ARG A 141 6.02 12.32 8.42
N SER A 142 5.44 11.62 7.45
CA SER A 142 4.27 10.79 7.65
C SER A 142 4.25 9.60 6.69
N VAL A 143 3.39 8.62 7.01
CA VAL A 143 3.02 7.50 6.14
C VAL A 143 1.59 7.74 5.67
N ALA A 144 1.34 7.62 4.38
CA ALA A 144 0.02 7.69 3.79
C ALA A 144 -0.46 6.29 3.37
N PHE A 145 -1.63 5.91 3.87
CA PHE A 145 -2.33 4.67 3.53
C PHE A 145 -3.59 5.00 2.74
N ARG A 146 -3.85 4.26 1.68
CA ARG A 146 -5.11 4.36 0.95
C ARG A 146 -5.91 3.08 1.18
N VAL A 147 -6.90 3.17 2.07
CA VAL A 147 -7.71 2.03 2.51
C VAL A 147 -9.01 2.01 1.73
N GLN A 148 -9.28 0.89 1.05
CA GLN A 148 -10.56 0.67 0.39
C GLN A 148 -11.65 0.40 1.41
N GLY A 149 -12.86 0.93 1.18
CA GLY A 149 -13.98 0.90 2.11
C GLY A 149 -14.55 -0.48 2.45
N GLN A 150 -14.01 -1.57 1.88
CA GLN A 150 -14.32 -2.93 2.31
C GLN A 150 -13.46 -3.43 3.49
N TYR A 151 -12.44 -2.66 3.91
CA TYR A 151 -11.54 -3.00 5.01
C TYR A 151 -11.87 -2.18 6.27
N ASP A 152 -13.10 -2.29 6.77
CA ASP A 152 -13.59 -1.51 7.92
C ASP A 152 -12.74 -1.72 9.19
N SER A 153 -12.38 -2.98 9.49
CA SER A 153 -11.53 -3.33 10.64
C SER A 153 -10.14 -2.68 10.55
N LEU A 154 -9.53 -2.76 9.38
CA LEU A 154 -8.22 -2.14 9.11
C LEU A 154 -8.30 -0.61 9.27
N TYR A 155 -9.34 0.02 8.72
CA TYR A 155 -9.57 1.44 8.85
C TYR A 155 -9.69 1.86 10.31
N GLN A 156 -10.53 1.17 11.09
CA GLN A 156 -10.74 1.46 12.52
C GLN A 156 -9.45 1.28 13.33
N ARG A 157 -8.65 0.25 13.04
CA ARG A 157 -7.36 0.04 13.71
C ARG A 157 -6.38 1.17 13.40
N LEU A 158 -6.27 1.61 12.16
CA LEU A 158 -5.42 2.75 11.78
C LEU A 158 -5.86 4.03 12.50
N VAL A 159 -7.16 4.30 12.58
CA VAL A 159 -7.71 5.46 13.33
C VAL A 159 -7.37 5.34 14.82
N THR A 160 -7.49 4.15 15.42
CA THR A 160 -7.11 3.92 16.82
C THR A 160 -5.61 4.13 17.06
N MET A 161 -4.76 3.86 16.06
CA MET A 161 -3.32 4.17 16.10
C MET A 161 -3.01 5.66 15.93
N GLY A 162 -4.03 6.52 15.76
CA GLY A 162 -3.90 7.96 15.58
C GLY A 162 -3.86 8.43 14.13
N ALA A 163 -4.23 7.57 13.17
CA ALA A 163 -4.31 7.99 11.77
C ALA A 163 -5.41 9.04 11.57
N ARG A 164 -5.12 10.03 10.72
CA ARG A 164 -6.03 11.10 10.38
C ARG A 164 -6.47 10.98 8.94
N VAL A 165 -7.77 11.10 8.70
CA VAL A 165 -8.33 11.16 7.34
C VAL A 165 -7.86 12.45 6.67
N ARG A 166 -7.28 12.31 5.49
CA ARG A 166 -6.79 13.43 4.70
C ARG A 166 -7.61 13.66 3.43
N TRP A 167 -8.01 12.57 2.78
CA TRP A 167 -8.67 12.61 1.48
C TRP A 167 -9.56 11.39 1.28
N THR A 168 -10.51 11.50 0.36
CA THR A 168 -11.34 10.37 -0.09
C THR A 168 -11.50 10.40 -1.59
N ASP A 169 -11.43 9.24 -2.22
CA ASP A 169 -11.67 9.03 -3.64
C ASP A 169 -12.82 8.05 -3.83
N LEU A 170 -13.64 8.25 -4.83
CA LEU A 170 -14.63 7.29 -5.25
C LEU A 170 -14.01 6.29 -6.22
N ARG A 171 -14.02 5.01 -5.85
CA ARG A 171 -13.65 3.95 -6.78
C ARG A 171 -14.80 3.69 -7.74
N MET A 172 -14.45 3.50 -9.01
CA MET A 172 -15.42 3.13 -10.03
C MET A 172 -15.00 1.78 -10.60
N SER A 173 -15.95 0.87 -10.71
CA SER A 173 -15.73 -0.49 -11.22
C SER A 173 -16.47 -0.69 -12.52
N LEU A 174 -15.85 -1.36 -13.48
CA LEU A 174 -16.54 -1.78 -14.70
C LEU A 174 -17.64 -2.78 -14.34
N ALA A 175 -18.79 -2.67 -14.98
CA ALA A 175 -19.90 -3.57 -14.75
C ALA A 175 -19.46 -5.03 -14.97
N GLY A 176 -19.76 -5.92 -14.04
CA GLY A 176 -19.34 -7.33 -14.05
C GLY A 176 -17.91 -7.59 -13.52
N HIS A 177 -17.14 -6.56 -13.17
CA HIS A 177 -15.77 -6.66 -12.63
C HIS A 177 -15.68 -5.96 -11.27
N THR A 178 -16.47 -6.41 -10.31
CA THR A 178 -16.43 -5.87 -8.94
C THR A 178 -15.17 -6.35 -8.23
N GLU A 179 -14.47 -5.43 -7.56
CA GLU A 179 -13.35 -5.79 -6.69
C GLU A 179 -13.85 -6.67 -5.54
N SER A 180 -13.21 -7.83 -5.38
CA SER A 180 -13.45 -8.71 -4.24
C SER A 180 -12.40 -8.47 -3.16
N ARG A 181 -12.82 -8.55 -1.89
CA ARG A 181 -11.91 -8.65 -0.77
C ARG A 181 -11.47 -10.12 -0.66
N PRO A 182 -10.17 -10.41 -0.40
CA PRO A 182 -9.75 -11.76 -0.04
C PRO A 182 -10.55 -12.31 1.14
N ALA A 183 -10.76 -13.62 1.18
CA ALA A 183 -11.47 -14.28 2.28
C ALA A 183 -10.73 -14.14 3.62
N ARG A 184 -9.40 -13.98 3.59
CA ARG A 184 -8.51 -13.72 4.73
C ARG A 184 -7.46 -12.69 4.36
N GLY A 185 -6.79 -12.13 5.36
CA GLY A 185 -5.69 -11.19 5.13
C GLY A 185 -6.12 -9.84 4.56
N VAL A 186 -5.15 -9.12 4.06
CA VAL A 186 -5.30 -7.77 3.50
C VAL A 186 -4.57 -7.68 2.18
N VAL A 187 -5.24 -7.16 1.16
CA VAL A 187 -4.63 -6.76 -0.11
C VAL A 187 -5.13 -5.37 -0.47
N LEU A 188 -4.32 -4.35 -0.20
CA LEU A 188 -4.57 -3.00 -0.68
C LEU A 188 -3.76 -2.76 -1.94
N SER A 189 -4.43 -2.34 -3.00
CA SER A 189 -3.80 -2.00 -4.27
C SER A 189 -4.27 -0.62 -4.71
N ASN A 190 -3.34 0.31 -4.77
CA ASN A 190 -3.60 1.67 -5.20
C ASN A 190 -2.68 2.00 -6.38
N TRP A 191 -3.26 2.66 -7.36
CA TRP A 191 -2.54 3.23 -8.49
C TRP A 191 -2.38 4.72 -8.21
N GLU A 192 -1.14 5.19 -8.16
CA GLU A 192 -0.83 6.61 -8.25
C GLU A 192 -0.20 6.84 -9.62
N ILE A 193 -0.88 7.62 -10.41
CA ILE A 193 -0.36 8.18 -11.65
C ILE A 193 0.19 9.57 -11.34
#